data_eff263b024cd0d83f92d28106e566bae
#
_entry.id   eff263b024cd0d83f92d28106e566bae
#
_cell.length_a   1.000
_cell.length_b   1.000
_cell.length_c   1.000
_cell.angle_alpha   90.00
_cell.angle_beta   90.00
_cell.angle_gamma   90.00
#
_symmetry.space_group_name_H-M   'P 1'
#
loop_
_entity.id
_entity.type
_entity.pdbx_description
1 polymer ?
#
loop_
_entity_poly.entity_id
_entity_poly.type
_entity_poly.pdbx_seq_one_letter_code
_entity_poly.pdbx_strand_id
1 'polypeptide(L)'
;MTSVIAFSDAELRRRGDDLSAVLLRDPRYPGLRFRFTEARPRGTWYLVVRKRWHRIGAYPDQSAKVVVAALPEIRQRLAADNVATVSGWEQVGELLAWFADRLERNRSLSAKRKATAKSAIARHLIPRLGGMGLADVSRSALDRELVWPLQEQLSLEYVRLVFGLLADAFKKAQALGMIATNPMAGMRFGDFTKARIKPKAARLRAEQIEDLLTLLVEVNAQAPTDAMLALLMLCHGNRVGETRMAQWPHISLATRRWYLPAEHTKTRVEHSLPLTDQVCALLTQYREFQQAQGYTGRFLFPGRSGRCLSEKQAAEVFTRLGQGEWTSHDLRKLARGCWADLGIDFLIGELLINHAMGHNVQVYIQTTAEERKRDALEQWHAFLDSKGFERIHGKKEARNADSDNGPQAAQREGCNGIQETTIGEDSKA
;
A
#
# COMPACT_ATOMS: atom_id res chain seq x y z
N MET A 1 6.47 -22.50 -42.62
CA MET A 1 6.37 -23.92 -43.11
C MET A 1 6.80 -24.89 -42.00
N THR A 2 6.35 -26.13 -42.04
CA THR A 2 6.78 -27.16 -41.08
C THR A 2 7.95 -27.94 -41.69
N SER A 3 9.12 -27.89 -41.10
CA SER A 3 10.31 -28.60 -41.58
C SER A 3 10.53 -29.89 -40.82
N VAL A 4 11.00 -30.93 -41.52
CA VAL A 4 11.31 -32.26 -40.95
C VAL A 4 12.81 -32.28 -40.63
N ILE A 5 13.15 -32.60 -39.39
CA ILE A 5 14.55 -32.68 -38.92
C ILE A 5 14.70 -33.84 -37.92
N ALA A 6 15.95 -34.25 -37.68
CA ALA A 6 16.28 -35.06 -36.51
C ALA A 6 16.54 -34.12 -35.32
N PHE A 7 15.77 -34.22 -34.25
CA PHE A 7 15.94 -33.36 -33.10
C PHE A 7 17.30 -33.57 -32.42
N SER A 8 18.13 -32.56 -32.47
CA SER A 8 19.38 -32.40 -31.73
C SER A 8 19.67 -30.93 -31.54
N ASP A 9 20.46 -30.59 -30.51
CA ASP A 9 20.79 -29.17 -30.22
C ASP A 9 21.63 -28.54 -31.34
N ALA A 10 22.46 -29.37 -32.02
CA ALA A 10 23.25 -28.91 -33.17
C ALA A 10 22.32 -28.56 -34.36
N GLU A 11 21.32 -29.37 -34.65
CA GLU A 11 20.38 -29.14 -35.74
C GLU A 11 19.46 -27.96 -35.44
N LEU A 12 19.01 -27.76 -34.16
CA LEU A 12 18.24 -26.61 -33.76
C LEU A 12 19.02 -25.32 -33.95
N ARG A 13 20.31 -25.28 -33.60
CA ARG A 13 21.16 -24.12 -33.84
C ARG A 13 21.34 -23.83 -35.32
N ARG A 14 21.68 -24.88 -36.11
CA ARG A 14 21.82 -24.78 -37.55
C ARG A 14 20.58 -24.22 -38.25
N ARG A 15 19.38 -24.68 -37.82
CA ARG A 15 18.09 -24.20 -38.34
C ARG A 15 17.67 -22.86 -37.76
N GLY A 16 18.32 -22.39 -36.72
CA GLY A 16 18.10 -21.04 -36.18
C GLY A 16 18.32 -19.94 -37.21
N ASP A 17 19.23 -20.13 -38.14
CA ASP A 17 19.54 -19.16 -39.19
C ASP A 17 18.56 -19.20 -40.38
N ASP A 18 17.77 -20.26 -40.50
CA ASP A 18 16.76 -20.43 -41.54
C ASP A 18 15.41 -19.83 -41.11
N LEU A 19 15.16 -18.58 -41.50
CA LEU A 19 13.93 -17.86 -41.15
C LEU A 19 12.66 -18.48 -41.71
N SER A 20 12.74 -19.32 -42.77
CA SER A 20 11.60 -20.02 -43.35
C SER A 20 11.10 -21.17 -42.48
N ALA A 21 11.98 -21.73 -41.65
CA ALA A 21 11.67 -22.82 -40.74
C ALA A 21 11.07 -22.28 -39.43
N VAL A 22 9.74 -22.17 -39.34
CA VAL A 22 9.06 -21.69 -38.14
C VAL A 22 8.71 -22.85 -37.19
N LEU A 23 8.32 -23.99 -37.73
CA LEU A 23 7.90 -25.17 -36.98
C LEU A 23 8.69 -26.40 -37.43
N LEU A 24 9.24 -27.11 -36.46
CA LEU A 24 10.04 -28.31 -36.72
C LEU A 24 9.32 -29.55 -36.17
N ARG A 25 9.48 -30.69 -36.88
CA ARG A 25 9.04 -32.01 -36.45
C ARG A 25 10.10 -33.08 -36.71
N ASP A 26 10.11 -34.09 -35.85
CA ASP A 26 10.93 -35.27 -36.03
C ASP A 26 9.99 -36.49 -36.13
N PRO A 27 10.00 -37.23 -37.26
CA PRO A 27 9.14 -38.39 -37.43
C PRO A 27 9.34 -39.50 -36.39
N ARG A 28 10.55 -39.61 -35.81
CA ARG A 28 10.88 -40.60 -34.76
C ARG A 28 10.11 -40.34 -33.47
N TYR A 29 9.63 -39.10 -33.26
CA TYR A 29 8.90 -38.70 -32.07
C TYR A 29 7.52 -38.15 -32.46
N PRO A 30 6.54 -38.99 -32.78
CA PRO A 30 5.22 -38.56 -33.21
C PRO A 30 4.59 -37.61 -32.21
N GLY A 31 4.06 -36.46 -32.69
CA GLY A 31 3.44 -35.45 -31.85
C GLY A 31 4.41 -34.41 -31.29
N LEU A 32 5.71 -34.67 -31.16
CA LEU A 32 6.68 -33.68 -30.71
C LEU A 32 6.87 -32.61 -31.80
N ARG A 33 6.81 -31.35 -31.38
CA ARG A 33 6.98 -30.18 -32.23
C ARG A 33 7.90 -29.16 -31.52
N PHE A 34 8.72 -28.50 -32.33
CA PHE A 34 9.51 -27.37 -31.87
C PHE A 34 9.14 -26.13 -32.69
N ARG A 35 8.83 -25.02 -32.04
CA ARG A 35 8.51 -23.76 -32.69
C ARG A 35 9.52 -22.70 -32.27
N PHE A 36 10.19 -22.09 -33.25
CA PHE A 36 11.09 -20.98 -33.01
C PHE A 36 10.33 -19.74 -32.52
N THR A 37 10.96 -18.96 -31.65
CA THR A 37 10.56 -17.58 -31.30
C THR A 37 11.28 -16.59 -32.21
N GLU A 38 10.94 -15.32 -32.14
CA GLU A 38 11.64 -14.25 -32.88
C GLU A 38 13.13 -14.17 -32.52
N ALA A 39 13.48 -14.41 -31.26
CA ALA A 39 14.86 -14.44 -30.76
C ALA A 39 15.51 -15.82 -30.99
N ARG A 40 15.82 -16.15 -32.23
CA ARG A 40 16.46 -17.42 -32.59
C ARG A 40 17.90 -17.54 -32.05
N PRO A 41 18.39 -18.74 -31.77
CA PRO A 41 17.73 -20.05 -31.98
C PRO A 41 16.76 -20.47 -30.87
N ARG A 42 16.28 -19.54 -30.04
CA ARG A 42 15.29 -19.84 -28.96
C ARG A 42 13.99 -20.34 -29.56
N GLY A 43 13.34 -21.21 -28.82
CA GLY A 43 12.06 -21.79 -29.25
C GLY A 43 11.33 -22.52 -28.14
N THR A 44 10.16 -23.03 -28.46
CA THR A 44 9.29 -23.72 -27.52
C THR A 44 8.98 -25.13 -27.99
N TRP A 45 9.11 -26.08 -27.09
CA TRP A 45 8.73 -27.48 -27.29
C TRP A 45 7.25 -27.67 -27.02
N TYR A 46 6.59 -28.40 -27.91
CA TYR A 46 5.20 -28.78 -27.79
C TYR A 46 5.03 -30.30 -28.02
N LEU A 47 4.13 -30.93 -27.28
CA LEU A 47 3.62 -32.23 -27.56
C LEU A 47 2.16 -32.14 -27.99
N VAL A 48 1.84 -32.66 -29.17
CA VAL A 48 0.49 -32.68 -29.73
C VAL A 48 -0.15 -34.03 -29.41
N VAL A 49 -1.15 -34.05 -28.54
CA VAL A 49 -1.93 -35.21 -28.16
C VAL A 49 -3.41 -34.94 -28.42
N ARG A 50 -4.10 -35.85 -29.11
CA ARG A 50 -5.53 -35.69 -29.44
C ARG A 50 -5.87 -34.34 -30.08
N LYS A 51 -5.02 -33.84 -30.98
CA LYS A 51 -5.12 -32.54 -31.67
C LYS A 51 -4.93 -31.32 -30.76
N ARG A 52 -4.61 -31.49 -29.48
CA ARG A 52 -4.28 -30.38 -28.56
C ARG A 52 -2.77 -30.24 -28.45
N TRP A 53 -2.33 -28.96 -28.40
CA TRP A 53 -0.93 -28.58 -28.29
C TRP A 53 -0.60 -28.33 -26.81
N HIS A 54 0.26 -29.19 -26.24
CA HIS A 54 0.73 -29.06 -24.88
C HIS A 54 2.16 -28.48 -24.92
N ARG A 55 2.36 -27.31 -24.33
CA ARG A 55 3.69 -26.75 -24.17
C ARG A 55 4.44 -27.57 -23.11
N ILE A 56 5.63 -28.10 -23.45
CA ILE A 56 6.41 -28.95 -22.56
C ILE A 56 7.74 -28.36 -22.14
N GLY A 57 8.20 -27.29 -22.81
CA GLY A 57 9.44 -26.64 -22.41
C GLY A 57 9.90 -25.53 -23.34
N ALA A 58 11.00 -24.88 -23.00
CA ALA A 58 11.65 -23.86 -23.79
C ALA A 58 13.13 -24.20 -24.04
N TYR A 59 13.59 -23.95 -25.26
CA TYR A 59 15.00 -24.06 -25.63
C TYR A 59 15.66 -22.66 -25.55
N PRO A 60 16.89 -22.51 -25.03
CA PRO A 60 17.87 -23.56 -24.70
C PRO A 60 17.76 -24.13 -23.27
N ASP A 61 16.85 -23.65 -22.43
CA ASP A 61 16.74 -24.10 -21.03
C ASP A 61 16.54 -25.62 -20.94
N GLN A 62 15.89 -26.19 -21.97
CA GLN A 62 15.69 -27.61 -22.14
C GLN A 62 16.20 -28.05 -23.52
N SER A 63 17.30 -28.82 -23.49
CA SER A 63 17.92 -29.34 -24.71
C SER A 63 17.04 -30.41 -25.38
N ALA A 64 17.27 -30.62 -26.68
CA ALA A 64 16.58 -31.64 -27.43
C ALA A 64 16.75 -33.06 -26.78
N LYS A 65 17.94 -33.35 -26.25
CA LYS A 65 18.24 -34.59 -25.56
C LYS A 65 17.37 -34.79 -24.30
N VAL A 66 17.23 -33.74 -23.48
CA VAL A 66 16.43 -33.76 -22.25
C VAL A 66 14.95 -33.98 -22.57
N VAL A 67 14.41 -33.21 -23.53
CA VAL A 67 13.00 -33.30 -23.92
C VAL A 67 12.67 -34.66 -24.51
N VAL A 68 13.54 -35.22 -25.36
CA VAL A 68 13.34 -36.55 -25.95
C VAL A 68 13.38 -37.66 -24.90
N ALA A 69 14.30 -37.57 -23.94
CA ALA A 69 14.40 -38.52 -22.84
C ALA A 69 13.17 -38.51 -21.93
N ALA A 70 12.60 -37.32 -21.67
CA ALA A 70 11.40 -37.17 -20.83
C ALA A 70 10.07 -37.50 -21.56
N LEU A 71 10.10 -37.72 -22.87
CA LEU A 71 8.90 -37.85 -23.69
C LEU A 71 7.96 -39.01 -23.29
N PRO A 72 8.45 -40.22 -22.94
CA PRO A 72 7.58 -41.32 -22.52
C PRO A 72 6.76 -40.94 -21.28
N GLU A 73 7.42 -40.35 -20.31
CA GLU A 73 6.81 -39.93 -19.05
C GLU A 73 5.78 -38.79 -19.26
N ILE A 74 6.14 -37.79 -20.07
CA ILE A 74 5.23 -36.71 -20.44
C ILE A 74 3.98 -37.25 -21.14
N ARG A 75 4.13 -38.25 -22.04
CA ARG A 75 3.00 -38.92 -22.72
C ARG A 75 2.11 -39.68 -21.76
N GLN A 76 2.68 -40.39 -20.82
CA GLN A 76 1.95 -41.12 -19.80
C GLN A 76 1.12 -40.19 -18.93
N ARG A 77 1.72 -39.07 -18.49
CA ARG A 77 1.04 -38.07 -17.70
C ARG A 77 -0.10 -37.36 -18.46
N LEU A 78 0.12 -37.03 -19.75
CA LEU A 78 -0.93 -36.45 -20.60
C LEU A 78 -2.06 -37.43 -20.94
N ALA A 79 -1.77 -38.71 -21.03
CA ALA A 79 -2.78 -39.75 -21.27
C ALA A 79 -3.71 -39.93 -20.07
N ALA A 80 -3.20 -39.66 -18.87
CA ALA A 80 -3.96 -39.71 -17.61
C ALA A 80 -4.63 -38.37 -17.27
N ASP A 81 -4.71 -37.41 -18.21
CA ASP A 81 -5.13 -36.00 -17.99
C ASP A 81 -4.26 -35.23 -16.95
N ASN A 82 -3.07 -35.71 -16.68
CA ASN A 82 -2.14 -35.15 -15.72
C ASN A 82 -1.39 -33.91 -16.27
N VAL A 83 -0.93 -33.04 -15.37
CA VAL A 83 -0.12 -31.86 -15.72
C VAL A 83 1.25 -32.29 -16.23
N ALA A 84 1.55 -32.06 -17.53
CA ALA A 84 2.86 -32.34 -18.10
C ALA A 84 3.86 -31.27 -17.68
N THR A 85 4.98 -31.66 -17.05
CA THR A 85 6.08 -30.79 -16.67
C THR A 85 7.42 -31.35 -17.11
N VAL A 86 8.39 -30.49 -17.40
CA VAL A 86 9.78 -30.89 -17.70
C VAL A 86 10.71 -30.51 -16.51
N SER A 87 10.20 -29.75 -15.53
CA SER A 87 10.93 -29.38 -14.32
C SER A 87 11.10 -30.53 -13.31
N GLY A 88 10.42 -31.67 -13.55
CA GLY A 88 10.45 -32.82 -12.65
C GLY A 88 9.55 -32.68 -11.41
N TRP A 89 8.77 -31.60 -11.30
CA TRP A 89 7.85 -31.44 -10.17
C TRP A 89 6.65 -32.38 -10.29
N GLU A 90 6.36 -33.07 -9.21
CA GLU A 90 5.21 -33.96 -9.09
C GLU A 90 4.15 -33.42 -8.13
N GLN A 91 4.59 -32.70 -7.12
CA GLN A 91 3.75 -32.25 -6.02
C GLN A 91 3.61 -30.73 -5.96
N VAL A 92 2.49 -30.27 -5.43
CA VAL A 92 2.21 -28.86 -5.18
C VAL A 92 3.25 -28.24 -4.23
N GLY A 93 3.81 -29.02 -3.29
CA GLY A 93 4.84 -28.56 -2.36
C GLY A 93 6.11 -28.04 -3.05
N GLU A 94 6.55 -28.72 -4.13
CA GLU A 94 7.74 -28.32 -4.89
C GLU A 94 7.51 -26.99 -5.62
N LEU A 95 6.35 -26.83 -6.24
CA LEU A 95 5.92 -25.59 -6.87
C LEU A 95 5.83 -24.45 -5.86
N LEU A 96 5.29 -24.70 -4.67
CA LEU A 96 5.16 -23.69 -3.61
C LEU A 96 6.52 -23.29 -3.02
N ALA A 97 7.45 -24.22 -2.87
CA ALA A 97 8.81 -23.95 -2.41
C ALA A 97 9.55 -23.03 -3.40
N TRP A 98 9.49 -23.36 -4.69
CA TRP A 98 10.02 -22.51 -5.76
C TRP A 98 9.37 -21.12 -5.77
N PHE A 99 8.04 -21.05 -5.62
CA PHE A 99 7.34 -19.79 -5.63
C PHE A 99 7.69 -18.92 -4.43
N ALA A 100 7.84 -19.50 -3.24
CA ALA A 100 8.27 -18.81 -2.01
C ALA A 100 9.67 -18.19 -2.16
N ASP A 101 10.65 -18.94 -2.70
CA ASP A 101 11.99 -18.43 -2.99
C ASP A 101 11.95 -17.27 -3.99
N ARG A 102 11.13 -17.41 -5.03
CA ARG A 102 10.95 -16.36 -6.02
C ARG A 102 10.34 -15.08 -5.43
N LEU A 103 9.35 -15.19 -4.53
CA LEU A 103 8.78 -14.05 -3.82
C LEU A 103 9.81 -13.34 -2.94
N GLU A 104 10.67 -14.10 -2.25
CA GLU A 104 11.73 -13.56 -1.40
C GLU A 104 12.71 -12.70 -2.20
N ARG A 105 13.12 -13.16 -3.38
CA ARG A 105 14.04 -12.44 -4.29
C ARG A 105 13.38 -11.28 -5.04
N ASN A 106 12.07 -11.13 -4.99
CA ASN A 106 11.37 -10.09 -5.73
C ASN A 106 11.57 -8.71 -5.07
N ARG A 107 12.35 -7.83 -5.70
CA ARG A 107 12.64 -6.47 -5.20
C ARG A 107 11.44 -5.51 -5.27
N SER A 108 10.42 -5.81 -6.07
CA SER A 108 9.22 -4.97 -6.18
C SER A 108 8.23 -5.18 -5.03
N LEU A 109 8.38 -6.26 -4.24
CA LEU A 109 7.51 -6.55 -3.11
C LEU A 109 8.03 -5.94 -1.81
N SER A 110 7.13 -5.36 -1.02
CA SER A 110 7.46 -4.90 0.34
C SER A 110 7.78 -6.07 1.26
N ALA A 111 8.65 -5.84 2.27
CA ALA A 111 8.99 -6.84 3.28
C ALA A 111 7.74 -7.45 3.96
N LYS A 112 6.74 -6.63 4.25
CA LYS A 112 5.46 -7.08 4.83
C LYS A 112 4.71 -8.04 3.91
N ARG A 113 4.66 -7.76 2.60
CA ARG A 113 3.99 -8.64 1.62
C ARG A 113 4.73 -9.97 1.48
N LYS A 114 6.07 -9.96 1.47
CA LYS A 114 6.90 -11.17 1.50
C LYS A 114 6.63 -12.01 2.73
N ALA A 115 6.67 -11.40 3.92
CA ALA A 115 6.42 -12.09 5.20
C ALA A 115 4.99 -12.69 5.24
N THR A 116 3.98 -11.94 4.79
CA THR A 116 2.60 -12.43 4.73
C THR A 116 2.48 -13.63 3.78
N ALA A 117 3.05 -13.54 2.58
CA ALA A 117 3.02 -14.64 1.61
C ALA A 117 3.76 -15.87 2.13
N LYS A 118 4.96 -15.70 2.69
CA LYS A 118 5.76 -16.77 3.30
C LYS A 118 4.98 -17.48 4.42
N SER A 119 4.36 -16.71 5.30
CA SER A 119 3.53 -17.24 6.39
C SER A 119 2.32 -18.01 5.85
N ALA A 120 1.62 -17.48 4.85
CA ALA A 120 0.45 -18.12 4.26
C ALA A 120 0.83 -19.45 3.55
N ILE A 121 1.93 -19.46 2.80
CA ILE A 121 2.45 -20.67 2.14
C ILE A 121 2.83 -21.73 3.19
N ALA A 122 3.63 -21.35 4.18
CA ALA A 122 4.15 -22.30 5.17
C ALA A 122 3.07 -22.86 6.13
N ARG A 123 2.12 -22.02 6.55
CA ARG A 123 1.13 -22.40 7.56
C ARG A 123 -0.15 -23.00 6.97
N HIS A 124 -0.49 -22.68 5.73
CA HIS A 124 -1.79 -23.05 5.16
C HIS A 124 -1.70 -23.87 3.87
N LEU A 125 -0.83 -23.49 2.93
CA LEU A 125 -0.75 -24.17 1.64
C LEU A 125 0.05 -25.47 1.70
N ILE A 126 1.27 -25.43 2.23
CA ILE A 126 2.14 -26.61 2.33
C ILE A 126 1.51 -27.72 3.17
N PRO A 127 0.98 -27.47 4.39
CA PRO A 127 0.42 -28.54 5.22
C PRO A 127 -0.81 -29.22 4.61
N ARG A 128 -1.60 -28.51 3.78
CA ARG A 128 -2.85 -29.02 3.22
C ARG A 128 -2.68 -29.61 1.82
N LEU A 129 -1.84 -29.00 1.01
CA LEU A 129 -1.74 -29.30 -0.40
C LEU A 129 -0.35 -29.78 -0.82
N GLY A 130 0.67 -29.67 0.05
CA GLY A 130 2.06 -29.93 -0.31
C GLY A 130 2.30 -31.33 -0.89
N GLY A 131 1.65 -32.36 -0.35
CA GLY A 131 1.71 -33.74 -0.85
C GLY A 131 0.77 -34.07 -2.01
N MET A 132 -0.09 -33.11 -2.41
CA MET A 132 -1.02 -33.32 -3.52
C MET A 132 -0.28 -33.30 -4.85
N GLY A 133 -0.61 -34.21 -5.75
CA GLY A 133 -0.10 -34.18 -7.12
C GLY A 133 -0.53 -32.91 -7.85
N LEU A 134 0.34 -32.34 -8.66
CA LEU A 134 0.00 -31.16 -9.47
C LEU A 134 -1.24 -31.38 -10.34
N ALA A 135 -1.43 -32.61 -10.81
CA ALA A 135 -2.56 -33.00 -11.65
C ALA A 135 -3.88 -33.17 -10.86
N ASP A 136 -3.78 -33.40 -9.56
CA ASP A 136 -4.93 -33.68 -8.70
C ASP A 136 -5.60 -32.41 -8.19
N VAL A 137 -5.00 -31.26 -8.48
CA VAL A 137 -5.56 -29.95 -8.14
C VAL A 137 -6.83 -29.69 -8.95
N SER A 138 -7.95 -29.82 -8.29
CA SER A 138 -9.29 -29.64 -8.87
C SER A 138 -10.13 -28.71 -8.00
N ARG A 139 -11.25 -28.21 -8.53
CA ARG A 139 -12.19 -27.41 -7.71
C ARG A 139 -12.65 -28.15 -6.47
N SER A 140 -13.03 -29.42 -6.61
CA SER A 140 -13.49 -30.25 -5.48
C SER A 140 -12.39 -30.51 -4.46
N ALA A 141 -11.14 -30.70 -4.89
CA ALA A 141 -10.01 -30.87 -4.00
C ALA A 141 -9.70 -29.58 -3.23
N LEU A 142 -9.67 -28.44 -3.92
CA LEU A 142 -9.43 -27.13 -3.27
C LEU A 142 -10.56 -26.72 -2.34
N ASP A 143 -11.80 -27.06 -2.67
CA ASP A 143 -12.94 -26.83 -1.80
C ASP A 143 -12.76 -27.59 -0.48
N ARG A 144 -12.57 -28.90 -0.57
CA ARG A 144 -12.47 -29.80 0.58
C ARG A 144 -11.22 -29.57 1.43
N GLU A 145 -10.05 -29.39 0.80
CA GLU A 145 -8.77 -29.37 1.52
C GLU A 145 -8.33 -27.96 1.92
N LEU A 146 -8.79 -26.92 1.23
CA LEU A 146 -8.31 -25.56 1.45
C LEU A 146 -9.40 -24.60 1.88
N VAL A 147 -10.43 -24.37 1.04
CA VAL A 147 -11.33 -23.25 1.22
C VAL A 147 -12.24 -23.45 2.43
N TRP A 148 -12.93 -24.59 2.52
CA TRP A 148 -13.84 -24.88 3.64
C TRP A 148 -13.13 -24.95 5.00
N PRO A 149 -12.03 -25.71 5.15
CA PRO A 149 -11.33 -25.78 6.45
C PRO A 149 -10.74 -24.45 6.89
N LEU A 150 -10.32 -23.59 5.95
CA LEU A 150 -9.76 -22.30 6.31
C LEU A 150 -10.82 -21.27 6.71
N GLN A 151 -11.99 -21.26 6.06
CA GLN A 151 -13.03 -20.28 6.38
C GLN A 151 -13.71 -20.52 7.73
N GLU A 152 -13.61 -21.71 8.31
CA GLU A 152 -14.08 -22.01 9.66
C GLU A 152 -13.27 -21.26 10.73
N GLN A 153 -12.00 -20.96 10.46
CA GLN A 153 -11.06 -20.41 11.43
C GLN A 153 -10.57 -19.00 11.06
N LEU A 154 -10.66 -18.61 9.80
CA LEU A 154 -10.04 -17.40 9.26
C LEU A 154 -11.07 -16.54 8.52
N SER A 155 -10.77 -15.23 8.42
CA SER A 155 -11.61 -14.33 7.63
C SER A 155 -11.56 -14.69 6.14
N LEU A 156 -12.68 -14.53 5.44
CA LEU A 156 -12.76 -14.78 3.99
C LEU A 156 -11.74 -13.98 3.18
N GLU A 157 -11.38 -12.76 3.63
CA GLU A 157 -10.34 -11.95 3.02
C GLU A 157 -8.99 -12.66 3.04
N TYR A 158 -8.66 -13.29 4.17
CA TYR A 158 -7.40 -14.00 4.31
C TYR A 158 -7.43 -15.34 3.54
N VAL A 159 -8.54 -16.06 3.56
CA VAL A 159 -8.72 -17.27 2.74
C VAL A 159 -8.57 -16.94 1.24
N ARG A 160 -9.18 -15.84 0.79
CA ARG A 160 -9.00 -15.33 -0.58
C ARG A 160 -7.54 -15.00 -0.90
N LEU A 161 -6.79 -14.43 0.05
CA LEU A 161 -5.36 -14.17 -0.11
C LEU A 161 -4.58 -15.48 -0.29
N VAL A 162 -4.84 -16.49 0.56
CA VAL A 162 -4.18 -17.80 0.50
C VAL A 162 -4.47 -18.49 -0.84
N PHE A 163 -5.74 -18.50 -1.28
CA PHE A 163 -6.14 -19.02 -2.59
C PHE A 163 -5.44 -18.27 -3.74
N GLY A 164 -5.38 -16.93 -3.65
CA GLY A 164 -4.71 -16.09 -4.65
C GLY A 164 -3.22 -16.39 -4.79
N LEU A 165 -2.53 -16.67 -3.68
CA LEU A 165 -1.11 -17.06 -3.70
C LEU A 165 -0.89 -18.39 -4.44
N LEU A 166 -1.76 -19.37 -4.22
CA LEU A 166 -1.71 -20.64 -4.94
C LEU A 166 -1.97 -20.45 -6.44
N ALA A 167 -3.00 -19.68 -6.79
CA ALA A 167 -3.32 -19.37 -8.19
C ALA A 167 -2.18 -18.61 -8.89
N ASP A 168 -1.54 -17.65 -8.19
CA ASP A 168 -0.38 -16.91 -8.71
C ASP A 168 0.83 -17.83 -8.91
N ALA A 169 1.07 -18.80 -8.02
CA ALA A 169 2.14 -19.77 -8.15
C ALA A 169 1.98 -20.60 -9.42
N PHE A 170 0.80 -21.20 -9.64
CA PHE A 170 0.50 -21.96 -10.86
C PHE A 170 0.57 -21.11 -12.12
N LYS A 171 -0.03 -19.93 -12.10
CA LYS A 171 0.01 -18.98 -13.23
C LYS A 171 1.45 -18.61 -13.60
N LYS A 172 2.30 -18.36 -12.60
CA LYS A 172 3.70 -17.99 -12.82
C LYS A 172 4.53 -19.17 -13.33
N ALA A 173 4.33 -20.35 -12.78
CA ALA A 173 5.00 -21.57 -13.24
C ALA A 173 4.65 -21.88 -14.71
N GLN A 174 3.39 -21.76 -15.09
CA GLN A 174 2.97 -21.93 -16.48
C GLN A 174 3.57 -20.87 -17.40
N ALA A 175 3.53 -19.59 -17.00
CA ALA A 175 4.06 -18.49 -17.80
C ALA A 175 5.57 -18.62 -18.07
N LEU A 176 6.30 -19.28 -17.16
CA LEU A 176 7.73 -19.56 -17.30
C LEU A 176 8.01 -20.93 -17.94
N GLY A 177 6.98 -21.68 -18.32
CA GLY A 177 7.12 -22.98 -18.96
C GLY A 177 7.57 -24.10 -18.04
N MET A 178 7.50 -23.91 -16.73
CA MET A 178 7.86 -24.93 -15.75
C MET A 178 6.80 -26.01 -15.61
N ILE A 179 5.55 -25.68 -15.90
CA ILE A 179 4.45 -26.63 -16.08
C ILE A 179 3.76 -26.37 -17.42
N ALA A 180 3.32 -27.39 -18.07
CA ALA A 180 2.69 -27.27 -19.40
C ALA A 180 1.26 -26.72 -19.31
N THR A 181 0.51 -27.14 -18.30
CA THR A 181 -0.88 -26.74 -18.08
C THR A 181 -1.06 -26.26 -16.65
N ASN A 182 -1.94 -25.27 -16.48
CA ASN A 182 -2.32 -24.76 -15.17
C ASN A 182 -3.68 -25.36 -14.78
N PRO A 183 -3.74 -26.26 -13.78
CA PRO A 183 -5.01 -26.87 -13.35
C PRO A 183 -5.96 -25.83 -12.72
N MET A 184 -5.44 -24.71 -12.25
CA MET A 184 -6.25 -23.60 -11.70
C MET A 184 -6.69 -22.58 -12.76
N ALA A 185 -6.42 -22.83 -14.06
CA ALA A 185 -6.84 -21.92 -15.11
C ALA A 185 -8.38 -21.72 -15.10
N GLY A 186 -8.81 -20.46 -15.03
CA GLY A 186 -10.24 -20.11 -14.96
C GLY A 186 -10.91 -20.30 -13.61
N MET A 187 -10.21 -20.80 -12.58
CA MET A 187 -10.77 -20.88 -11.23
C MET A 187 -10.73 -19.51 -10.56
N ARG A 188 -11.81 -19.13 -9.92
CA ARG A 188 -11.96 -17.89 -9.15
C ARG A 188 -12.38 -18.23 -7.72
N PHE A 189 -11.98 -17.41 -6.76
CA PHE A 189 -12.41 -17.60 -5.38
C PHE A 189 -13.94 -17.59 -5.22
N GLY A 190 -14.65 -16.83 -6.06
CA GLY A 190 -16.10 -16.82 -6.11
C GLY A 190 -16.77 -18.12 -6.58
N ASP A 191 -16.01 -19.08 -7.13
CA ASP A 191 -16.53 -20.41 -7.47
C ASP A 191 -16.79 -21.26 -6.22
N PHE A 192 -16.13 -20.93 -5.08
CA PHE A 192 -16.17 -21.67 -3.83
C PHE A 192 -17.10 -21.03 -2.79
N THR A 193 -17.34 -19.73 -2.87
CA THR A 193 -18.19 -19.00 -1.94
C THR A 193 -18.88 -17.82 -2.61
N LYS A 194 -20.17 -17.68 -2.35
CA LYS A 194 -20.96 -16.51 -2.80
C LYS A 194 -20.91 -15.37 -1.80
N ALA A 195 -20.26 -15.57 -0.64
CA ALA A 195 -20.15 -14.55 0.38
C ALA A 195 -19.36 -13.34 -0.12
N ARG A 196 -20.00 -12.18 -0.14
CA ARG A 196 -19.34 -10.93 -0.54
C ARG A 196 -18.45 -10.43 0.59
N ILE A 197 -17.18 -10.23 0.31
CA ILE A 197 -16.27 -9.54 1.21
C ILE A 197 -16.66 -8.06 1.18
N LYS A 198 -17.43 -7.63 2.18
CA LYS A 198 -17.84 -6.23 2.32
C LYS A 198 -16.68 -5.40 2.87
N PRO A 199 -16.46 -4.16 2.40
CA PRO A 199 -15.58 -3.23 3.08
C PRO A 199 -15.99 -3.09 4.55
N LYS A 200 -15.02 -3.05 5.45
CA LYS A 200 -15.31 -2.81 6.87
C LYS A 200 -16.00 -1.45 7.00
N ALA A 201 -17.13 -1.42 7.69
CA ALA A 201 -17.84 -0.18 7.97
C ALA A 201 -16.94 0.82 8.69
N ALA A 202 -17.16 2.11 8.46
CA ALA A 202 -16.52 3.14 9.26
C ALA A 202 -17.04 3.04 10.71
N ARG A 203 -16.11 3.04 11.65
CA ARG A 203 -16.44 2.99 13.09
C ARG A 203 -16.64 4.39 13.69
N LEU A 204 -16.04 5.41 13.05
CA LEU A 204 -16.27 6.81 13.35
C LEU A 204 -17.16 7.44 12.29
N ARG A 205 -18.10 8.26 12.72
CA ARG A 205 -19.06 8.98 11.89
C ARG A 205 -18.97 10.48 12.14
N ALA A 206 -19.53 11.28 11.25
CA ALA A 206 -19.51 12.75 11.32
C ALA A 206 -20.11 13.28 12.64
N GLU A 207 -21.15 12.63 13.16
CA GLU A 207 -21.83 13.01 14.40
C GLU A 207 -20.91 12.90 15.63
N GLN A 208 -19.85 12.06 15.55
CA GLN A 208 -18.92 11.80 16.67
C GLN A 208 -17.69 12.69 16.65
N ILE A 209 -17.59 13.66 15.72
CA ILE A 209 -16.42 14.53 15.59
C ILE A 209 -16.18 15.37 16.84
N GLU A 210 -17.24 15.89 17.45
CA GLU A 210 -17.16 16.73 18.65
C GLU A 210 -16.63 15.95 19.85
N ASP A 211 -17.15 14.73 20.06
CA ASP A 211 -16.65 13.81 21.10
C ASP A 211 -15.20 13.42 20.86
N LEU A 212 -14.84 13.13 19.60
CA LEU A 212 -13.48 12.80 19.20
C LEU A 212 -12.51 13.97 19.47
N LEU A 213 -12.91 15.20 19.13
CA LEU A 213 -12.08 16.37 19.36
C LEU A 213 -11.97 16.68 20.86
N THR A 214 -13.02 16.50 21.63
CA THR A 214 -12.98 16.62 23.10
C THR A 214 -12.00 15.61 23.71
N LEU A 215 -12.06 14.36 23.30
CA LEU A 215 -11.08 13.35 23.70
C LEU A 215 -9.64 13.80 23.32
N LEU A 216 -9.44 14.30 22.11
CA LEU A 216 -8.09 14.72 21.68
C LEU A 216 -7.59 15.97 22.41
N VAL A 217 -8.47 16.87 22.87
CA VAL A 217 -8.12 17.99 23.78
C VAL A 217 -7.58 17.44 25.10
N GLU A 218 -8.29 16.49 25.72
CA GLU A 218 -7.89 15.88 26.99
C GLU A 218 -6.58 15.11 26.86
N VAL A 219 -6.45 14.31 25.80
CA VAL A 219 -5.21 13.57 25.53
C VAL A 219 -4.05 14.50 25.22
N ASN A 220 -4.27 15.62 24.54
CA ASN A 220 -3.21 16.59 24.27
C ASN A 220 -2.59 17.18 25.54
N ALA A 221 -3.37 17.32 26.60
CA ALA A 221 -2.86 17.78 27.88
C ALA A 221 -1.94 16.77 28.59
N GLN A 222 -2.14 15.47 28.35
CA GLN A 222 -1.44 14.37 29.06
C GLN A 222 -0.37 13.70 28.18
N ALA A 223 -0.67 13.49 26.91
CA ALA A 223 0.15 12.80 25.94
C ALA A 223 0.14 13.54 24.58
N PRO A 224 0.78 14.73 24.47
CA PRO A 224 0.73 15.56 23.26
C PRO A 224 1.17 14.85 21.99
N THR A 225 2.12 13.91 22.09
CA THR A 225 2.59 13.13 20.94
C THR A 225 1.49 12.20 20.36
N ASP A 226 0.70 11.55 21.23
CA ASP A 226 -0.38 10.68 20.83
C ASP A 226 -1.52 11.48 20.18
N ALA A 227 -1.91 12.61 20.80
CA ALA A 227 -2.91 13.52 20.25
C ALA A 227 -2.47 14.09 18.90
N MET A 228 -1.22 14.55 18.80
CA MET A 228 -0.67 15.13 17.57
C MET A 228 -0.67 14.14 16.40
N LEU A 229 -0.34 12.85 16.66
CA LEU A 229 -0.39 11.81 15.64
C LEU A 229 -1.82 11.64 15.09
N ALA A 230 -2.81 11.60 15.97
CA ALA A 230 -4.22 11.46 15.58
C ALA A 230 -4.74 12.74 14.87
N LEU A 231 -4.40 13.92 15.38
CA LEU A 231 -4.81 15.21 14.80
C LEU A 231 -4.28 15.39 13.38
N LEU A 232 -2.98 15.14 13.13
CA LEU A 232 -2.45 15.26 11.77
C LEU A 232 -3.08 14.25 10.80
N MET A 233 -3.46 13.07 11.28
CA MET A 233 -4.19 12.11 10.47
C MET A 233 -5.62 12.59 10.17
N LEU A 234 -6.30 13.19 11.15
CA LEU A 234 -7.65 13.73 10.96
C LEU A 234 -7.62 14.94 10.03
N CYS A 235 -6.71 15.87 10.26
CA CYS A 235 -6.59 17.11 9.47
C CYS A 235 -6.33 16.85 7.98
N HIS A 236 -5.50 15.86 7.65
CA HIS A 236 -5.09 15.61 6.26
C HIS A 236 -5.60 14.29 5.68
N GLY A 237 -6.31 13.48 6.44
CA GLY A 237 -6.74 12.17 6.00
C GLY A 237 -5.59 11.19 5.70
N ASN A 238 -4.39 11.41 6.22
CA ASN A 238 -3.20 10.63 5.93
C ASN A 238 -3.25 9.21 6.49
N ARG A 239 -2.40 8.32 5.94
CA ARG A 239 -2.20 6.99 6.53
C ARG A 239 -1.26 7.09 7.72
N VAL A 240 -1.50 6.27 8.75
CA VAL A 240 -0.62 6.20 9.93
C VAL A 240 0.85 5.94 9.56
N GLY A 241 1.10 5.13 8.53
CA GLY A 241 2.45 4.86 8.04
C GLY A 241 3.15 6.09 7.49
N GLU A 242 2.43 6.97 6.84
CA GLU A 242 2.91 8.24 6.29
C GLU A 242 3.13 9.26 7.40
N THR A 243 2.15 9.41 8.30
CA THR A 243 2.20 10.40 9.39
C THR A 243 3.28 10.09 10.41
N ARG A 244 3.43 8.83 10.88
CA ARG A 244 4.44 8.45 11.89
C ARG A 244 5.89 8.66 11.43
N MET A 245 6.11 8.71 10.11
CA MET A 245 7.44 8.96 9.51
C MET A 245 7.69 10.44 9.20
N ALA A 246 6.77 11.36 9.58
CA ALA A 246 6.91 12.77 9.37
C ALA A 246 8.20 13.31 10.00
N GLN A 247 8.84 14.25 9.30
CA GLN A 247 10.10 14.86 9.71
C GLN A 247 10.02 16.37 9.61
N TRP A 248 10.59 17.06 10.59
CA TRP A 248 10.65 18.52 10.61
C TRP A 248 11.27 19.14 9.35
N PRO A 249 12.37 18.61 8.76
CA PRO A 249 12.92 19.14 7.51
C PRO A 249 11.97 19.04 6.30
N HIS A 250 10.92 18.24 6.38
CA HIS A 250 9.91 18.11 5.33
C HIS A 250 8.69 19.02 5.55
N ILE A 251 8.68 19.82 6.62
CA ILE A 251 7.62 20.75 6.95
C ILE A 251 8.17 22.16 6.86
N SER A 252 7.59 22.95 5.97
CA SER A 252 7.88 24.37 5.83
C SER A 252 6.68 25.19 6.30
N LEU A 253 6.78 25.78 7.47
CA LEU A 253 5.75 26.70 7.98
C LEU A 253 5.70 28.00 7.16
N ALA A 254 6.86 28.44 6.63
CA ALA A 254 6.96 29.64 5.81
C ALA A 254 6.22 29.52 4.47
N THR A 255 6.38 28.35 3.78
CA THR A 255 5.68 28.09 2.52
C THR A 255 4.36 27.33 2.72
N ARG A 256 4.01 27.04 3.99
CA ARG A 256 2.80 26.30 4.39
C ARG A 256 2.64 24.98 3.63
N ARG A 257 3.68 24.14 3.72
CA ARG A 257 3.74 22.90 2.96
C ARG A 257 4.34 21.76 3.76
N TRP A 258 3.71 20.59 3.70
CA TRP A 258 4.26 19.35 4.20
C TRP A 258 4.56 18.43 3.03
N TYR A 259 5.83 18.12 2.82
CA TYR A 259 6.33 17.23 1.79
C TYR A 259 6.47 15.81 2.35
N LEU A 260 5.95 14.84 1.61
CA LEU A 260 6.08 13.41 1.90
C LEU A 260 6.90 12.75 0.78
N PRO A 261 8.13 12.30 1.05
CA PRO A 261 8.96 11.61 0.07
C PRO A 261 8.31 10.30 -0.43
N ALA A 262 8.61 9.92 -1.67
CA ALA A 262 8.04 8.73 -2.31
C ALA A 262 8.26 7.44 -1.50
N GLU A 263 9.41 7.30 -0.85
CA GLU A 263 9.73 6.14 0.01
C GLU A 263 8.86 6.04 1.26
N HIS A 264 8.26 7.14 1.71
CA HIS A 264 7.35 7.18 2.86
C HIS A 264 5.89 6.95 2.46
N THR A 265 5.55 7.02 1.18
CA THR A 265 4.18 6.83 0.69
C THR A 265 3.91 5.40 0.27
N LYS A 266 2.67 4.95 0.44
CA LYS A 266 2.25 3.61 -0.02
C LYS A 266 2.26 3.49 -1.54
N THR A 267 1.99 4.59 -2.24
CA THR A 267 1.94 4.66 -3.70
C THR A 267 3.31 4.76 -4.34
N ARG A 268 4.37 5.01 -3.54
CA ARG A 268 5.73 5.32 -4.00
C ARG A 268 5.81 6.52 -4.94
N VAL A 269 4.88 7.45 -4.77
CA VAL A 269 4.87 8.76 -5.43
C VAL A 269 5.00 9.81 -4.35
N GLU A 270 5.85 10.80 -4.56
CA GLU A 270 5.96 11.95 -3.67
C GLU A 270 4.62 12.65 -3.53
N HIS A 271 4.39 13.26 -2.39
CA HIS A 271 3.14 13.92 -2.08
C HIS A 271 3.38 15.21 -1.31
N SER A 272 2.67 16.26 -1.69
CA SER A 272 2.70 17.55 -1.02
C SER A 272 1.31 17.89 -0.49
N LEU A 273 1.27 18.35 0.76
CA LEU A 273 0.06 18.74 1.45
C LEU A 273 0.16 20.23 1.87
N PRO A 274 -0.84 21.04 1.55
CA PRO A 274 -0.96 22.38 2.11
C PRO A 274 -1.14 22.33 3.64
N LEU A 275 -0.58 23.30 4.34
CA LEU A 275 -0.79 23.52 5.75
C LEU A 275 -1.66 24.77 5.91
N THR A 276 -2.76 24.66 6.62
CA THR A 276 -3.62 25.79 7.01
C THR A 276 -3.05 26.49 8.23
N ASP A 277 -3.60 27.63 8.58
CA ASP A 277 -3.18 28.38 9.76
C ASP A 277 -3.34 27.59 11.06
N GLN A 278 -4.44 26.83 11.19
CA GLN A 278 -4.71 25.95 12.32
C GLN A 278 -3.61 24.90 12.49
N VAL A 279 -3.24 24.23 11.40
CA VAL A 279 -2.21 23.19 11.44
C VAL A 279 -0.82 23.78 11.64
N CYS A 280 -0.54 24.96 11.09
CA CYS A 280 0.71 25.68 11.37
C CYS A 280 0.83 26.04 12.87
N ALA A 281 -0.23 26.54 13.48
CA ALA A 281 -0.27 26.84 14.92
C ALA A 281 -0.07 25.56 15.76
N LEU A 282 -0.78 24.48 15.41
CA LEU A 282 -0.65 23.18 16.05
C LEU A 282 0.79 22.63 15.97
N LEU A 283 1.41 22.69 14.80
CA LEU A 283 2.80 22.24 14.59
C LEU A 283 3.81 23.09 15.36
N THR A 284 3.58 24.41 15.44
CA THR A 284 4.43 25.32 16.21
C THR A 284 4.40 24.96 17.69
N GLN A 285 3.21 24.86 18.29
CA GLN A 285 3.05 24.48 19.69
C GLN A 285 3.66 23.10 20.00
N TYR A 286 3.48 22.15 19.07
CA TYR A 286 4.06 20.83 19.27
C TYR A 286 5.58 20.84 19.19
N ARG A 287 6.18 21.65 18.32
CA ARG A 287 7.63 21.84 18.26
C ARG A 287 8.19 22.48 19.53
N GLU A 288 7.51 23.50 20.04
CA GLU A 288 7.85 24.13 21.32
C GLU A 288 7.78 23.13 22.48
N PHE A 289 6.73 22.31 22.53
CA PHE A 289 6.60 21.23 23.50
C PHE A 289 7.79 20.26 23.41
N GLN A 290 8.15 19.80 22.21
CA GLN A 290 9.28 18.88 22.03
C GLN A 290 10.61 19.52 22.48
N GLN A 291 10.83 20.78 22.15
CA GLN A 291 12.02 21.53 22.57
C GLN A 291 12.08 21.70 24.10
N ALA A 292 10.96 21.99 24.74
CA ALA A 292 10.87 22.06 26.19
C ALA A 292 11.16 20.71 26.88
N GLN A 293 10.92 19.59 26.19
CA GLN A 293 11.31 18.25 26.64
C GLN A 293 12.76 17.89 26.23
N GLY A 294 13.53 18.84 25.70
CA GLY A 294 14.92 18.63 25.28
C GLY A 294 15.07 17.87 23.94
N TYR A 295 13.99 17.69 23.19
CA TYR A 295 14.07 17.00 21.89
C TYR A 295 14.25 18.01 20.74
N THR A 296 15.38 17.86 20.03
CA THR A 296 15.73 18.68 18.85
C THR A 296 15.94 17.81 17.59
N GLY A 297 15.51 16.57 17.64
CA GLY A 297 15.71 15.61 16.55
C GLY A 297 14.84 15.87 15.34
N ARG A 298 15.08 15.10 14.28
CA ARG A 298 14.45 15.31 12.98
C ARG A 298 13.00 14.82 12.88
N PHE A 299 12.57 13.87 13.72
CA PHE A 299 11.25 13.26 13.61
C PHE A 299 10.19 14.02 14.42
N LEU A 300 8.98 14.17 13.84
CA LEU A 300 7.84 14.65 14.61
C LEU A 300 7.45 13.64 15.70
N PHE A 301 7.54 12.35 15.37
CA PHE A 301 7.15 11.27 16.26
C PHE A 301 8.36 10.38 16.55
N PRO A 302 9.22 10.77 17.50
CA PRO A 302 10.40 10.00 17.85
C PRO A 302 10.02 8.71 18.57
N GLY A 303 10.60 7.60 18.14
CA GLY A 303 10.54 6.32 18.83
C GLY A 303 11.70 6.15 19.80
N ARG A 304 11.69 5.06 20.56
CA ARG A 304 12.70 4.77 21.60
C ARG A 304 14.15 4.70 21.11
N SER A 305 14.36 4.43 19.83
CA SER A 305 15.70 4.26 19.22
C SER A 305 16.23 5.50 18.49
N GLY A 306 15.63 6.67 18.70
CA GLY A 306 15.98 7.90 17.96
C GLY A 306 15.51 7.90 16.50
N ARG A 307 14.81 6.85 16.05
CA ARG A 307 14.10 6.76 14.77
C ARG A 307 12.65 7.21 14.94
N CYS A 308 11.88 7.24 13.86
CA CYS A 308 10.43 7.46 13.97
C CYS A 308 9.75 6.32 14.75
N LEU A 309 8.53 6.55 15.22
CA LEU A 309 7.69 5.50 15.82
C LEU A 309 7.64 4.27 14.89
N SER A 310 7.81 3.08 15.45
CA SER A 310 7.57 1.83 14.72
C SER A 310 6.09 1.65 14.40
N GLU A 311 5.75 0.77 13.45
CA GLU A 311 4.35 0.44 13.15
C GLU A 311 3.60 -0.05 14.40
N LYS A 312 4.28 -0.82 15.26
CA LYS A 312 3.72 -1.36 16.50
C LYS A 312 3.42 -0.23 17.49
N GLN A 313 4.39 0.66 17.74
CA GLN A 313 4.20 1.80 18.65
C GLN A 313 3.07 2.72 18.18
N ALA A 314 3.00 3.02 16.87
CA ALA A 314 1.92 3.82 16.31
C ALA A 314 0.55 3.12 16.44
N ALA A 315 0.50 1.79 16.26
CA ALA A 315 -0.73 1.02 16.50
C ALA A 315 -1.17 1.05 17.96
N GLU A 316 -0.21 0.96 18.90
CA GLU A 316 -0.46 1.07 20.35
C GLU A 316 -1.07 2.42 20.74
N VAL A 317 -0.65 3.53 20.09
CA VAL A 317 -1.29 4.85 20.27
C VAL A 317 -2.78 4.75 19.97
N PHE A 318 -3.15 4.21 18.81
CA PHE A 318 -4.56 4.11 18.42
C PHE A 318 -5.35 3.06 19.23
N THR A 319 -4.69 2.08 19.78
CA THR A 319 -5.32 1.14 20.74
C THR A 319 -5.70 1.88 22.03
N ARG A 320 -4.82 2.77 22.52
CA ARG A 320 -5.12 3.59 23.71
C ARG A 320 -6.23 4.60 23.43
N LEU A 321 -6.12 5.35 22.32
CA LEU A 321 -7.09 6.39 21.97
C LEU A 321 -8.47 5.82 21.63
N GLY A 322 -8.50 4.76 20.85
CA GLY A 322 -9.76 4.19 20.34
C GLY A 322 -10.39 3.15 21.25
N GLN A 323 -9.67 2.64 22.25
CA GLN A 323 -10.14 1.61 23.22
C GLN A 323 -10.84 0.40 22.56
N GLY A 324 -10.47 0.08 21.31
CA GLY A 324 -11.09 -0.97 20.50
C GLY A 324 -12.30 -0.53 19.66
N GLU A 325 -12.84 0.66 19.89
CA GLU A 325 -14.00 1.19 19.14
C GLU A 325 -13.63 1.65 17.74
N TRP A 326 -12.45 2.29 17.58
CA TRP A 326 -11.98 2.77 16.29
C TRP A 326 -10.48 2.60 16.14
N THR A 327 -9.98 2.78 14.92
CA THR A 327 -8.58 2.63 14.54
C THR A 327 -8.07 3.84 13.76
N SER A 328 -6.75 3.93 13.59
CA SER A 328 -6.13 4.98 12.76
C SER A 328 -6.75 5.12 11.36
N HIS A 329 -7.21 4.02 10.77
CA HIS A 329 -7.82 4.05 9.44
C HIS A 329 -9.22 4.66 9.45
N ASP A 330 -9.92 4.60 10.58
CA ASP A 330 -11.25 5.20 10.71
C ASP A 330 -11.20 6.72 10.74
N LEU A 331 -10.11 7.35 11.27
CA LEU A 331 -9.89 8.80 11.15
C LEU A 331 -9.82 9.27 9.70
N ARG A 332 -9.10 8.52 8.86
CA ARG A 332 -9.00 8.81 7.43
C ARG A 332 -10.34 8.62 6.71
N LYS A 333 -11.11 7.59 7.07
CA LYS A 333 -12.46 7.39 6.53
C LYS A 333 -13.40 8.51 6.94
N LEU A 334 -13.31 8.94 8.21
CA LEU A 334 -14.08 10.04 8.75
C LEU A 334 -13.79 11.34 7.98
N ALA A 335 -12.52 11.74 7.89
CA ALA A 335 -12.13 12.93 7.13
C ALA A 335 -12.65 12.87 5.69
N ARG A 336 -12.42 11.74 4.99
CA ARG A 336 -12.85 11.57 3.59
C ARG A 336 -14.38 11.60 3.44
N GLY A 337 -15.13 11.05 4.40
CA GLY A 337 -16.60 11.11 4.43
C GLY A 337 -17.09 12.54 4.61
N CYS A 338 -16.58 13.22 5.63
CA CYS A 338 -16.96 14.61 5.89
C CYS A 338 -16.59 15.58 4.77
N TRP A 339 -15.48 15.36 4.06
CA TRP A 339 -15.15 16.13 2.88
C TRP A 339 -16.22 16.02 1.79
N ALA A 340 -16.78 14.82 1.59
CA ALA A 340 -17.88 14.64 0.64
C ALA A 340 -19.15 15.37 1.12
N ASP A 341 -19.47 15.31 2.41
CA ASP A 341 -20.63 15.99 3.01
C ASP A 341 -20.47 17.53 2.94
N LEU A 342 -19.25 18.04 3.03
CA LEU A 342 -18.91 19.45 2.85
C LEU A 342 -18.90 19.88 1.38
N GLY A 343 -19.13 18.99 0.42
CA GLY A 343 -19.12 19.31 -1.01
C GLY A 343 -17.70 19.46 -1.61
N ILE A 344 -16.65 19.02 -0.92
CA ILE A 344 -15.29 19.00 -1.48
C ILE A 344 -15.27 18.05 -2.67
N ASP A 345 -14.76 18.56 -3.79
CA ASP A 345 -14.66 17.81 -5.04
C ASP A 345 -14.01 16.43 -4.82
N PHE A 346 -14.62 15.40 -5.42
CA PHE A 346 -14.17 14.02 -5.25
C PHE A 346 -12.70 13.84 -5.62
N LEU A 347 -12.26 14.43 -6.73
CA LEU A 347 -10.89 14.33 -7.21
C LEU A 347 -9.92 15.02 -6.24
N ILE A 348 -10.26 16.18 -5.71
CA ILE A 348 -9.44 16.87 -4.72
C ILE A 348 -9.29 16.03 -3.47
N GLY A 349 -10.37 15.42 -2.99
CA GLY A 349 -10.32 14.46 -1.88
C GLY A 349 -9.40 13.27 -2.14
N GLU A 350 -9.43 12.68 -3.34
CA GLU A 350 -8.53 11.57 -3.71
C GLU A 350 -7.06 12.01 -3.83
N LEU A 351 -6.82 13.25 -4.32
CA LEU A 351 -5.48 13.85 -4.35
C LEU A 351 -4.95 14.12 -2.95
N LEU A 352 -5.77 14.66 -2.04
CA LEU A 352 -5.37 14.91 -0.64
C LEU A 352 -4.94 13.63 0.07
N ILE A 353 -5.66 12.55 -0.11
CA ILE A 353 -5.32 11.27 0.53
C ILE A 353 -4.27 10.45 -0.24
N ASN A 354 -3.70 10.95 -1.32
CA ASN A 354 -2.72 10.23 -2.15
C ASN A 354 -3.22 8.82 -2.54
N HIS A 355 -4.43 8.75 -3.09
CA HIS A 355 -4.95 7.50 -3.64
C HIS A 355 -4.35 7.24 -5.02
N ALA A 356 -4.00 5.98 -5.27
CA ALA A 356 -3.59 5.56 -6.61
C ALA A 356 -4.82 5.67 -7.54
N MET A 357 -4.79 6.65 -8.42
CA MET A 357 -5.78 6.79 -9.47
C MET A 357 -5.47 5.84 -10.63
N GLY A 358 -6.49 5.40 -11.35
CA GLY A 358 -6.31 4.57 -12.53
C GLY A 358 -5.36 5.24 -13.53
N HIS A 359 -4.59 4.46 -14.26
CA HIS A 359 -3.56 4.96 -15.20
C HIS A 359 -4.09 6.05 -16.14
N ASN A 360 -5.31 5.90 -16.64
CA ASN A 360 -5.94 6.88 -17.52
C ASN A 360 -6.18 8.24 -16.85
N VAL A 361 -6.46 8.25 -15.55
CA VAL A 361 -6.68 9.49 -14.79
C VAL A 361 -5.35 10.20 -14.52
N GLN A 362 -4.28 9.45 -14.22
CA GLN A 362 -2.95 10.01 -13.97
C GLN A 362 -2.36 10.73 -15.21
N VAL A 363 -2.65 10.24 -16.42
CA VAL A 363 -2.16 10.85 -17.67
C VAL A 363 -2.77 12.23 -17.90
N TYR A 364 -4.03 12.44 -17.49
CA TYR A 364 -4.74 13.70 -17.70
C TYR A 364 -4.59 14.72 -16.56
N ILE A 365 -4.21 14.25 -15.36
CA ILE A 365 -4.03 15.12 -14.19
C ILE A 365 -2.54 15.42 -14.01
N GLN A 366 -2.04 16.40 -14.74
CA GLN A 366 -0.66 16.89 -14.63
C GLN A 366 -0.51 18.04 -13.61
N THR A 367 -1.60 18.44 -12.97
CA THR A 367 -1.59 19.51 -11.96
C THR A 367 -1.49 18.94 -10.55
N THR A 368 -0.77 19.62 -9.67
CA THR A 368 -0.73 19.34 -8.24
C THR A 368 -2.02 19.77 -7.53
N ALA A 369 -2.85 20.60 -8.18
CA ALA A 369 -4.06 21.21 -7.65
C ALA A 369 -3.85 21.83 -6.24
N GLU A 370 -2.68 22.44 -6.01
CA GLU A 370 -2.26 22.93 -4.68
C GLU A 370 -3.26 23.94 -4.08
N GLU A 371 -3.73 24.90 -4.86
CA GLU A 371 -4.72 25.87 -4.41
C GLU A 371 -6.04 25.20 -4.03
N ARG A 372 -6.57 24.35 -4.90
CA ARG A 372 -7.82 23.61 -4.63
C ARG A 372 -7.70 22.68 -3.43
N LYS A 373 -6.53 22.07 -3.21
CA LYS A 373 -6.26 21.28 -2.00
C LYS A 373 -6.22 22.17 -0.76
N ARG A 374 -5.68 23.38 -0.87
CA ARG A 374 -5.64 24.37 0.21
C ARG A 374 -7.05 24.79 0.60
N ASP A 375 -7.85 25.24 -0.36
CA ASP A 375 -9.23 25.66 -0.14
C ASP A 375 -10.06 24.56 0.53
N ALA A 376 -9.89 23.32 0.06
CA ALA A 376 -10.56 22.14 0.63
C ALA A 376 -10.14 21.90 2.11
N LEU A 377 -8.86 22.03 2.43
CA LEU A 377 -8.39 21.89 3.81
C LEU A 377 -8.79 23.06 4.69
N GLU A 378 -8.84 24.28 4.17
CA GLU A 378 -9.34 25.44 4.90
C GLU A 378 -10.83 25.27 5.26
N GLN A 379 -11.64 24.82 4.31
CA GLN A 379 -13.05 24.49 4.56
C GLN A 379 -13.19 23.37 5.60
N TRP A 380 -12.37 22.30 5.49
CA TRP A 380 -12.37 21.19 6.44
C TRP A 380 -11.97 21.63 7.85
N HIS A 381 -10.90 22.41 7.98
CA HIS A 381 -10.42 22.83 9.29
C HIS A 381 -11.33 23.88 9.93
N ALA A 382 -11.97 24.75 9.15
CA ALA A 382 -13.01 25.64 9.66
C ALA A 382 -14.21 24.84 10.21
N PHE A 383 -14.59 23.75 9.55
CA PHE A 383 -15.61 22.85 10.09
C PHE A 383 -15.12 22.16 11.37
N LEU A 384 -13.88 21.70 11.45
CA LEU A 384 -13.33 21.14 12.70
C LEU A 384 -13.29 22.17 13.82
N ASP A 385 -12.98 23.45 13.54
CA ASP A 385 -13.02 24.55 14.53
C ASP A 385 -14.42 24.71 15.09
N SER A 386 -15.47 24.68 14.26
CA SER A 386 -16.86 24.71 14.73
C SER A 386 -17.25 23.54 15.63
N LYS A 387 -16.41 22.48 15.68
CA LYS A 387 -16.56 21.28 16.50
C LYS A 387 -15.57 21.23 17.68
N GLY A 388 -14.80 22.28 17.91
CA GLY A 388 -13.90 22.42 19.07
C GLY A 388 -12.43 22.18 18.78
N PHE A 389 -11.98 22.10 17.52
CA PHE A 389 -10.57 21.96 17.17
C PHE A 389 -9.76 23.18 17.59
N GLU A 390 -10.34 24.37 17.59
CA GLU A 390 -9.77 25.63 18.08
C GLU A 390 -9.23 25.55 19.51
N ARG A 391 -9.84 24.69 20.35
CA ARG A 391 -9.39 24.46 21.74
C ARG A 391 -7.99 23.84 21.81
N ILE A 392 -7.49 23.24 20.73
CA ILE A 392 -6.19 22.58 20.68
C ILE A 392 -5.14 23.49 20.07
N HIS A 393 -5.45 24.15 18.93
CA HIS A 393 -4.48 24.97 18.21
C HIS A 393 -4.57 26.47 18.55
N GLY A 394 -5.61 26.91 19.25
CA GLY A 394 -5.74 28.29 19.71
C GLY A 394 -4.56 28.71 20.58
N LYS A 395 -4.08 29.93 20.41
CA LYS A 395 -3.13 30.51 21.35
C LYS A 395 -3.80 30.48 22.73
N LYS A 396 -3.13 29.92 23.74
CA LYS A 396 -3.51 30.17 25.13
C LYS A 396 -3.50 31.68 25.26
N GLU A 397 -4.67 32.33 25.34
CA GLU A 397 -4.76 33.68 25.83
C GLU A 397 -4.03 33.67 27.17
N ALA A 398 -3.02 34.51 27.30
CA ALA A 398 -2.40 34.80 28.60
C ALA A 398 -3.57 35.18 29.51
N ARG A 399 -3.89 34.30 30.48
CA ARG A 399 -4.81 34.70 31.55
C ARG A 399 -4.29 36.00 32.09
N ASN A 400 -4.96 37.09 31.75
CA ASN A 400 -4.71 38.39 32.33
C ASN A 400 -4.82 38.22 33.84
N ALA A 401 -3.67 38.29 34.48
CA ALA A 401 -3.57 38.67 35.88
C ALA A 401 -3.92 40.17 35.95
N ASP A 402 -5.21 40.48 35.87
CA ASP A 402 -5.76 41.77 36.22
C ASP A 402 -7.04 41.54 37.01
N SER A 403 -6.81 41.22 38.26
CA SER A 403 -7.78 41.42 39.30
C SER A 403 -7.02 41.63 40.59
N ASP A 404 -6.42 42.81 40.73
CA ASP A 404 -6.36 43.47 42.03
C ASP A 404 -5.95 44.92 41.83
N ASN A 405 -6.92 45.78 41.84
CA ASN A 405 -6.81 47.11 42.47
C ASN A 405 -8.21 47.68 42.59
N GLY A 406 -8.78 47.50 43.75
CA GLY A 406 -9.92 48.21 44.23
C GLY A 406 -9.56 49.70 44.58
N PRO A 407 -10.54 50.50 44.81
CA PRO A 407 -10.44 51.97 44.72
C PRO A 407 -10.00 52.66 46.02
N GLN A 408 -9.17 53.67 45.91
CA GLN A 408 -9.12 54.72 46.96
C GLN A 408 -8.92 56.11 46.39
N ALA A 409 -9.85 56.77 46.60
CA ALA A 409 -10.29 58.16 46.80
C ALA A 409 -9.21 59.21 47.14
N ALA A 410 -9.53 60.40 46.68
CA ALA A 410 -9.54 61.69 47.34
C ALA A 410 -8.40 62.69 47.02
N GLN A 411 -8.84 63.76 46.35
CA GLN A 411 -8.71 65.17 46.70
C GLN A 411 -7.32 65.77 46.77
N ARG A 412 -7.04 66.78 46.00
CA ARG A 412 -7.13 68.25 46.21
C ARG A 412 -6.27 68.98 45.17
N GLU A 413 -6.91 69.89 44.46
CA GLU A 413 -6.71 71.37 44.44
C GLU A 413 -5.29 71.91 44.21
N GLY A 414 -5.17 72.68 43.18
CA GLY A 414 -4.50 73.96 43.29
C GLY A 414 -3.73 74.47 42.09
N CYS A 415 -4.34 75.33 41.35
CA CYS A 415 -3.88 76.61 40.83
C CYS A 415 -2.56 76.77 40.02
N ASN A 416 -2.79 77.36 38.87
CA ASN A 416 -2.11 78.51 38.28
C ASN A 416 -0.76 78.42 37.60
N GLY A 417 -0.77 78.93 36.42
CA GLY A 417 0.14 79.97 35.91
C GLY A 417 0.79 79.60 34.58
N ILE A 418 0.22 79.94 33.44
CA ILE A 418 0.54 81.10 32.59
C ILE A 418 2.00 81.14 32.06
N GLN A 419 2.03 81.29 30.75
CA GLN A 419 2.92 81.92 29.78
C GLN A 419 3.75 80.98 28.95
N GLU A 420 3.39 80.83 27.62
CA GLU A 420 3.83 81.70 26.49
C GLU A 420 5.35 81.82 26.38
N THR A 421 5.90 81.30 25.28
CA THR A 421 6.43 82.03 24.13
C THR A 421 7.23 81.05 23.23
N THR A 422 6.79 80.92 22.04
CA THR A 422 7.23 81.44 20.75
C THR A 422 8.66 81.12 20.27
N ILE A 423 8.66 80.65 19.01
CA ILE A 423 9.55 80.98 17.89
C ILE A 423 10.87 80.20 17.72
N GLY A 424 11.00 79.72 16.45
CA GLY A 424 12.20 79.69 15.66
C GLY A 424 12.45 78.31 15.01
N GLU A 425 11.93 78.10 13.86
CA GLU A 425 12.56 78.14 12.52
C GLU A 425 14.05 77.83 12.50
N ASP A 426 14.34 76.92 11.70
CA ASP A 426 15.13 76.78 10.46
C ASP A 426 16.05 75.55 10.45
N SER A 427 15.84 74.75 9.49
CA SER A 427 16.51 74.64 8.21
C SER A 427 17.85 73.85 8.18
N LYS A 428 17.85 72.86 7.32
CA LYS A 428 18.95 72.32 6.48
C LYS A 428 20.13 71.59 7.15
N ALA A 429 20.25 70.34 6.86
CA ALA A 429 21.06 69.85 5.81
C ALA A 429 20.77 68.32 5.75
#